data_95140ba55d49859c53a1e7ce8834309b
#
_entry.id   95140ba55d49859c53a1e7ce8834309b
#
_cell.length_a   1.000
_cell.length_b   1.000
_cell.length_c   1.000
_cell.angle_alpha   90.00
_cell.angle_beta   90.00
_cell.angle_gamma   90.00
#
_symmetry.space_group_name_H-M   'P 1'
#
loop_
_entity.id
_entity.type
_entity.pdbx_description
1 polymer ?
#
loop_
_entity_poly.entity_id
_entity_poly.type
_entity_poly.pdbx_seq_one_letter_code
_entity_poly.pdbx_strand_id
1 'polypeptide(L)'
;MSTFDSSSLYWAAAVVFGLPLLLIVLTEWHQSLVRKHSPLARPVFLLRSYLIPLGALLVLLVNVARMPAQFTSVRVLATAFGFVVVVLLLSGLNATIFEGAPEGSWRQRVPGIFLDVTRFVLIGVGLAVIFSYVWGVRVGGLFTALGVTSVVIGLMLQNSVGQIVSGLFMLFEQPFRIGDWLDTPAARGRIVEANWRSVHIQTGHGLQITPNSVLATTSFTNLSRPPGGHQLTLTATFSETDPPDRVCALLRRVADALPQRRPDAVAAAVPAGGAEYHVTIGLTSPADDSAAQATLLRWLWYGARREGLRLDGAEDDISTPERIERALRMVVAPALRLGPPDQQALVSHARIVRYGADEIVEHAGRVPEKMTFLLAGGVRLTATAPDGSVVAVGGLDEGSFLGVTALTRQPNLADAQAVAEVTALEIDREHLVELVTGKPLLLQDLGRTIDERRALVHRAVTAEPTPSREPVS
;
A
#
# COMPACT_ATOMS: atom_id res chain seq x y z
N MET A 1 11.53 6.83 87.72
CA MET A 1 11.07 5.77 86.87
C MET A 1 9.95 6.35 86.04
N SER A 2 10.24 6.78 84.81
CA SER A 2 9.26 7.38 83.90
C SER A 2 8.29 6.30 83.43
N THR A 3 6.99 6.50 83.72
CA THR A 3 5.91 5.70 83.20
C THR A 3 5.94 5.80 81.66
N PHE A 4 6.29 4.68 81.00
CA PHE A 4 6.13 4.55 79.58
C PHE A 4 4.66 4.74 79.30
N ASP A 5 4.33 5.83 78.56
CA ASP A 5 2.98 6.14 78.12
C ASP A 5 2.49 5.03 77.21
N SER A 6 1.25 4.55 77.40
CA SER A 6 0.73 3.40 76.64
C SER A 6 0.87 3.59 75.07
N SER A 7 0.85 4.83 74.64
CA SER A 7 1.02 5.13 73.15
C SER A 7 2.43 4.82 72.66
N SER A 8 3.52 5.09 73.40
CA SER A 8 4.89 4.80 73.00
C SER A 8 5.19 3.30 72.98
N LEU A 9 4.54 2.54 73.88
CA LEU A 9 4.62 1.07 73.90
C LEU A 9 3.96 0.44 72.67
N TYR A 10 2.81 0.94 72.25
CA TYR A 10 2.14 0.45 71.02
C TYR A 10 3.02 0.69 69.80
N TRP A 11 3.60 1.87 69.63
CA TRP A 11 4.50 2.16 68.53
C TRP A 11 5.77 1.32 68.54
N ALA A 12 6.37 1.13 69.70
CA ALA A 12 7.53 0.26 69.82
C ALA A 12 7.19 -1.19 69.47
N ALA A 13 6.07 -1.72 70.01
CA ALA A 13 5.60 -3.07 69.67
C ALA A 13 5.29 -3.23 68.21
N ALA A 14 4.61 -2.23 67.61
CA ALA A 14 4.29 -2.24 66.17
C ALA A 14 5.55 -2.29 65.28
N VAL A 15 6.63 -1.59 65.67
CA VAL A 15 7.89 -1.64 64.91
C VAL A 15 8.62 -2.94 65.18
N VAL A 16 8.72 -3.40 66.44
CA VAL A 16 9.49 -4.62 66.81
C VAL A 16 8.87 -5.88 66.17
N PHE A 17 7.55 -6.00 66.13
CA PHE A 17 6.87 -7.17 65.57
C PHE A 17 6.46 -6.96 64.12
N GLY A 18 6.01 -5.76 63.73
CA GLY A 18 5.51 -5.46 62.38
C GLY A 18 6.63 -5.36 61.36
N LEU A 19 7.78 -4.76 61.74
CA LEU A 19 8.88 -4.61 60.77
C LEU A 19 9.45 -5.95 60.27
N PRO A 20 9.80 -6.93 61.16
CA PRO A 20 10.28 -8.23 60.68
C PRO A 20 9.25 -8.96 59.81
N LEU A 21 7.98 -8.96 60.23
CA LEU A 21 6.92 -9.60 59.46
C LEU A 21 6.82 -9.00 58.05
N LEU A 22 6.79 -7.67 57.96
CA LEU A 22 6.72 -6.96 56.71
C LEU A 22 7.94 -7.22 55.81
N LEU A 23 9.14 -7.27 56.41
CA LEU A 23 10.37 -7.56 55.68
C LEU A 23 10.41 -9.00 55.17
N ILE A 24 9.86 -9.99 55.91
CA ILE A 24 9.72 -11.38 55.44
C ILE A 24 8.80 -11.43 54.21
N VAL A 25 7.61 -10.85 54.30
CA VAL A 25 6.64 -10.84 53.19
C VAL A 25 7.24 -10.18 51.96
N LEU A 26 7.89 -9.02 52.11
CA LEU A 26 8.54 -8.33 51.02
C LEU A 26 9.75 -9.07 50.46
N THR A 27 10.42 -9.87 51.27
CA THR A 27 11.54 -10.72 50.81
C THR A 27 11.02 -11.81 49.88
N GLU A 28 9.95 -12.49 50.29
CA GLU A 28 9.30 -13.51 49.47
C GLU A 28 8.75 -12.91 48.17
N TRP A 29 8.11 -11.75 48.27
CA TRP A 29 7.60 -11.06 47.08
C TRP A 29 8.73 -10.64 46.13
N HIS A 30 9.81 -10.04 46.67
CA HIS A 30 10.99 -9.69 45.85
C HIS A 30 11.61 -10.92 45.18
N GLN A 31 11.79 -12.04 45.88
CA GLN A 31 12.33 -13.27 45.31
C GLN A 31 11.41 -13.85 44.22
N SER A 32 10.10 -13.76 44.41
CA SER A 32 9.11 -14.15 43.38
C SER A 32 9.23 -13.31 42.10
N LEU A 33 9.42 -11.99 42.26
CA LEU A 33 9.62 -11.07 41.14
C LEU A 33 10.95 -11.29 40.41
N VAL A 34 12.02 -11.58 41.16
CA VAL A 34 13.32 -11.91 40.56
C VAL A 34 13.25 -13.22 39.77
N ARG A 35 12.60 -14.27 40.31
CA ARG A 35 12.39 -15.55 39.58
C ARG A 35 11.58 -15.38 38.31
N LYS A 36 10.64 -14.41 38.27
CA LYS A 36 9.82 -14.08 37.11
C LYS A 36 10.48 -13.08 36.13
N HIS A 37 11.74 -12.70 36.37
CA HIS A 37 12.44 -11.65 35.64
C HIS A 37 11.61 -10.36 35.48
N SER A 38 10.82 -10.02 36.50
CA SER A 38 9.93 -8.85 36.45
C SER A 38 10.71 -7.56 36.67
N PRO A 39 10.48 -6.51 35.88
CA PRO A 39 11.11 -5.20 36.07
C PRO A 39 10.78 -4.55 37.43
N LEU A 40 9.72 -4.99 38.10
CA LEU A 40 9.32 -4.53 39.43
C LEU A 40 10.24 -5.02 40.55
N ALA A 41 11.19 -5.91 40.29
CA ALA A 41 12.13 -6.40 41.30
C ALA A 41 12.98 -5.26 41.95
N ARG A 42 13.41 -4.29 41.12
CA ARG A 42 14.20 -3.13 41.56
C ARG A 42 13.44 -2.17 42.48
N PRO A 43 12.23 -1.71 42.18
CA PRO A 43 11.39 -0.93 43.10
C PRO A 43 11.11 -1.65 44.41
N VAL A 44 10.79 -2.94 44.39
CA VAL A 44 10.51 -3.72 45.59
C VAL A 44 11.77 -3.90 46.45
N PHE A 45 12.95 -4.02 45.85
CA PHE A 45 14.22 -4.02 46.56
C PHE A 45 14.45 -2.69 47.29
N LEU A 46 14.24 -1.55 46.64
CA LEU A 46 14.38 -0.22 47.27
C LEU A 46 13.39 -0.04 48.42
N LEU A 47 12.15 -0.46 48.23
CA LEU A 47 11.11 -0.41 49.24
C LEU A 47 11.52 -1.20 50.50
N ARG A 48 11.97 -2.47 50.31
CA ARG A 48 12.34 -3.36 51.39
C ARG A 48 13.63 -2.92 52.08
N SER A 49 14.68 -2.59 51.33
CA SER A 49 16.03 -2.42 51.86
C SER A 49 16.29 -1.03 52.45
N TYR A 50 15.58 -0.02 51.97
CA TYR A 50 15.80 1.36 52.36
C TYR A 50 14.55 2.05 52.93
N LEU A 51 13.42 2.03 52.22
CA LEU A 51 12.27 2.84 52.63
C LEU A 51 11.67 2.37 53.96
N ILE A 52 11.43 1.08 54.11
CA ILE A 52 10.80 0.53 55.30
C ILE A 52 11.70 0.65 56.56
N PRO A 53 13.02 0.32 56.52
CA PRO A 53 13.90 0.53 57.66
C PRO A 53 14.04 2.00 58.04
N LEU A 54 14.18 2.91 57.08
CA LEU A 54 14.23 4.35 57.32
C LEU A 54 12.93 4.88 57.94
N GLY A 55 11.77 4.43 57.40
CA GLY A 55 10.46 4.77 57.92
C GLY A 55 10.24 4.27 59.35
N ALA A 56 10.64 3.02 59.65
CA ALA A 56 10.58 2.45 60.99
C ALA A 56 11.46 3.21 61.98
N LEU A 57 12.69 3.57 61.56
CA LEU A 57 13.60 4.37 62.39
C LEU A 57 13.01 5.76 62.67
N LEU A 58 12.40 6.39 61.68
CA LEU A 58 11.75 7.70 61.81
C LEU A 58 10.56 7.64 62.77
N VAL A 59 9.73 6.59 62.69
CA VAL A 59 8.62 6.36 63.64
C VAL A 59 9.12 6.17 65.04
N LEU A 60 10.22 5.42 65.23
CA LEU A 60 10.82 5.23 66.55
C LEU A 60 11.35 6.54 67.13
N LEU A 61 12.07 7.35 66.35
CA LEU A 61 12.62 8.61 66.82
C LEU A 61 11.53 9.62 67.21
N VAL A 62 10.46 9.71 66.42
CA VAL A 62 9.36 10.69 66.62
C VAL A 62 8.41 10.22 67.73
N ASN A 63 7.95 8.95 67.71
CA ASN A 63 6.88 8.50 68.60
C ASN A 63 7.38 7.81 69.87
N VAL A 64 8.51 7.13 69.84
CA VAL A 64 9.08 6.41 71.01
C VAL A 64 10.09 7.29 71.71
N ALA A 65 11.10 7.83 71.01
CA ALA A 65 12.09 8.73 71.58
C ALA A 65 11.57 10.16 71.84
N ARG A 66 10.35 10.47 71.33
CA ARG A 66 9.68 11.79 71.49
C ARG A 66 10.56 12.96 71.04
N MET A 67 11.46 12.71 70.11
CA MET A 67 12.29 13.77 69.55
C MET A 67 11.45 14.75 68.74
N PRO A 68 11.51 16.06 69.02
CA PRO A 68 10.82 17.05 68.21
C PRO A 68 11.24 16.97 66.74
N ALA A 69 10.31 17.09 65.83
CA ALA A 69 10.57 17.07 64.39
C ALA A 69 11.60 18.12 63.92
N GLN A 70 11.88 19.12 64.77
CA GLN A 70 12.84 20.20 64.48
C GLN A 70 14.32 19.78 64.73
N PHE A 71 14.53 18.65 65.38
CA PHE A 71 15.92 18.18 65.60
C PHE A 71 16.59 17.83 64.27
N THR A 72 17.86 18.23 64.14
CA THR A 72 18.64 18.04 62.91
C THR A 72 18.71 16.56 62.49
N SER A 73 18.85 15.64 63.47
CA SER A 73 18.86 14.17 63.20
C SER A 73 17.54 13.68 62.58
N VAL A 74 16.39 14.15 63.10
CA VAL A 74 15.06 13.80 62.55
C VAL A 74 14.88 14.38 61.14
N ARG A 75 15.30 15.63 60.92
CA ARG A 75 15.25 16.28 59.62
C ARG A 75 16.13 15.59 58.58
N VAL A 76 17.34 15.23 58.93
CA VAL A 76 18.26 14.49 58.05
C VAL A 76 17.65 13.14 57.67
N LEU A 77 17.12 12.39 58.66
CA LEU A 77 16.49 11.11 58.41
C LEU A 77 15.22 11.25 57.55
N ALA A 78 14.38 12.25 57.82
CA ALA A 78 13.20 12.55 57.03
C ALA A 78 13.56 12.98 55.58
N THR A 79 14.66 13.70 55.41
CA THR A 79 15.21 14.04 54.07
C THR A 79 15.65 12.80 53.30
N ALA A 80 16.40 11.90 54.00
CA ALA A 80 16.83 10.63 53.41
C ALA A 80 15.60 9.75 53.01
N PHE A 81 14.61 9.67 53.90
CA PHE A 81 13.37 8.96 53.63
C PHE A 81 12.64 9.54 52.40
N GLY A 82 12.45 10.86 52.34
CA GLY A 82 11.84 11.56 51.18
C GLY A 82 12.61 11.32 49.88
N PHE A 83 13.96 11.35 49.97
CA PHE A 83 14.79 11.05 48.80
C PHE A 83 14.59 9.61 48.28
N VAL A 84 14.56 8.63 49.21
CA VAL A 84 14.27 7.24 48.81
C VAL A 84 12.89 7.07 48.22
N VAL A 85 11.86 7.83 48.70
CA VAL A 85 10.54 7.85 48.08
C VAL A 85 10.61 8.34 46.61
N VAL A 86 11.33 9.44 46.38
CA VAL A 86 11.49 9.96 45.01
C VAL A 86 12.19 8.95 44.10
N VAL A 87 13.26 8.32 44.57
CA VAL A 87 13.98 7.28 43.82
C VAL A 87 13.09 6.06 43.55
N LEU A 88 12.28 5.66 44.54
CA LEU A 88 11.32 4.56 44.40
C LEU A 88 10.27 4.87 43.34
N LEU A 89 9.68 6.07 43.33
CA LEU A 89 8.72 6.52 42.36
C LEU A 89 9.32 6.53 40.92
N LEU A 90 10.56 7.05 40.78
CA LEU A 90 11.29 7.04 39.51
C LEU A 90 11.59 5.63 39.02
N SER A 91 12.02 4.74 39.93
CA SER A 91 12.30 3.34 39.62
C SER A 91 11.02 2.59 39.21
N GLY A 92 9.92 2.81 39.93
CA GLY A 92 8.60 2.25 39.61
C GLY A 92 8.08 2.71 38.27
N LEU A 93 8.20 4.00 37.96
CA LEU A 93 7.82 4.58 36.67
C LEU A 93 8.61 3.92 35.52
N ASN A 94 9.92 3.77 35.69
CA ASN A 94 10.77 3.14 34.69
C ASN A 94 10.39 1.67 34.46
N ALA A 95 10.17 0.92 35.52
CA ALA A 95 9.82 -0.49 35.46
C ALA A 95 8.44 -0.74 34.81
N THR A 96 7.45 0.13 35.09
CA THR A 96 6.08 -0.07 34.55
C THR A 96 5.88 0.40 33.13
N ILE A 97 6.59 1.46 32.71
CA ILE A 97 6.36 2.07 31.39
C ILE A 97 7.28 1.43 30.34
N PHE A 98 8.54 1.08 30.67
CA PHE A 98 9.54 0.74 29.66
C PHE A 98 10.02 -0.71 29.67
N GLU A 99 10.33 -1.26 30.82
CA GLU A 99 10.92 -2.60 30.90
C GLU A 99 9.89 -3.74 30.73
N GLY A 100 8.59 -3.44 30.83
CA GLY A 100 7.50 -4.40 30.66
C GLY A 100 6.76 -4.33 29.33
N ALA A 101 7.25 -3.56 28.33
CA ALA A 101 6.54 -3.39 27.06
C ALA A 101 6.77 -4.58 26.12
N PRO A 102 5.72 -5.23 25.58
CA PRO A 102 5.85 -6.28 24.54
C PRO A 102 6.60 -5.76 23.32
N GLU A 103 7.36 -6.65 22.65
CA GLU A 103 8.04 -6.32 21.39
C GLU A 103 7.03 -5.83 20.36
N GLY A 104 7.34 -4.70 19.68
CA GLY A 104 6.47 -4.08 18.69
C GLY A 104 5.39 -3.14 19.25
N SER A 105 5.32 -2.94 20.59
CA SER A 105 4.35 -2.01 21.18
C SER A 105 4.72 -0.55 20.91
N TRP A 106 3.68 0.32 20.86
CA TRP A 106 3.85 1.76 20.70
C TRP A 106 4.78 2.41 21.75
N ARG A 107 4.90 1.78 22.93
CA ARG A 107 5.74 2.26 24.04
C ARG A 107 7.22 2.31 23.70
N GLN A 108 7.70 1.43 22.82
CA GLN A 108 9.08 1.46 22.33
C GLN A 108 9.35 2.61 21.34
N ARG A 109 8.31 3.22 20.80
CA ARG A 109 8.39 4.33 19.84
C ARG A 109 8.41 5.71 20.49
N VAL A 110 8.16 5.78 21.80
CA VAL A 110 8.18 7.07 22.55
C VAL A 110 9.62 7.53 22.73
N PRO A 111 9.98 8.75 22.27
CA PRO A 111 11.31 9.30 22.45
C PRO A 111 11.70 9.40 23.94
N GLY A 112 12.93 9.00 24.27
CA GLY A 112 13.44 9.02 25.65
C GLY A 112 13.38 10.39 26.34
N ILE A 113 13.36 11.46 25.56
CA ILE A 113 13.29 12.84 26.07
C ILE A 113 12.04 13.10 26.95
N PHE A 114 10.90 12.46 26.64
CA PHE A 114 9.68 12.59 27.47
C PHE A 114 9.87 11.99 28.86
N LEU A 115 10.65 10.93 28.95
CA LEU A 115 11.03 10.32 30.23
C LEU A 115 11.93 11.21 31.04
N ASP A 116 12.93 11.77 30.39
CA ASP A 116 13.89 12.63 31.08
C ASP A 116 13.19 13.88 31.60
N VAL A 117 12.29 14.49 30.80
CA VAL A 117 11.45 15.61 31.28
C VAL A 117 10.58 15.19 32.46
N THR A 118 9.92 14.03 32.40
CA THR A 118 9.09 13.53 33.51
C THR A 118 9.93 13.29 34.77
N ARG A 119 11.12 12.71 34.64
CA ARG A 119 12.06 12.53 35.75
C ARG A 119 12.47 13.86 36.36
N PHE A 120 12.84 14.84 35.55
CA PHE A 120 13.20 16.19 36.01
C PHE A 120 12.07 16.83 36.80
N VAL A 121 10.85 16.76 36.33
CA VAL A 121 9.66 17.30 37.01
C VAL A 121 9.42 16.58 38.34
N LEU A 122 9.47 15.26 38.36
CA LEU A 122 9.30 14.47 39.60
C LEU A 122 10.38 14.75 40.63
N ILE A 123 11.64 14.86 40.22
CA ILE A 123 12.74 15.24 41.09
C ILE A 123 12.52 16.63 41.65
N GLY A 124 12.19 17.59 40.82
CA GLY A 124 11.95 18.97 41.24
C GLY A 124 10.80 19.10 42.24
N VAL A 125 9.66 18.46 41.96
CA VAL A 125 8.50 18.40 42.89
C VAL A 125 8.87 17.68 44.19
N GLY A 126 9.56 16.53 44.10
CA GLY A 126 9.99 15.78 45.28
C GLY A 126 10.92 16.60 46.17
N LEU A 127 11.92 17.28 45.61
CA LEU A 127 12.81 18.16 46.37
C LEU A 127 12.03 19.33 47.00
N ALA A 128 11.12 19.97 46.26
CA ALA A 128 10.30 21.08 46.78
C ALA A 128 9.44 20.64 47.95
N VAL A 129 8.85 19.43 47.90
CA VAL A 129 8.11 18.84 49.03
C VAL A 129 9.03 18.59 50.24
N ILE A 130 10.21 17.98 50.03
CA ILE A 130 11.16 17.74 51.08
C ILE A 130 11.60 19.04 51.79
N PHE A 131 11.97 20.06 50.99
CA PHE A 131 12.38 21.35 51.56
C PHE A 131 11.25 22.06 52.28
N SER A 132 10.01 22.00 51.75
CA SER A 132 8.87 22.62 52.40
C SER A 132 8.47 21.94 53.69
N TYR A 133 8.30 20.61 53.71
CA TYR A 133 7.78 19.88 54.88
C TYR A 133 8.84 19.59 55.95
N VAL A 134 10.08 19.26 55.53
CA VAL A 134 11.13 18.86 56.46
C VAL A 134 11.90 20.08 56.99
N TRP A 135 12.21 21.02 56.14
CA TRP A 135 13.02 22.18 56.50
C TRP A 135 12.22 23.46 56.74
N GLY A 136 10.90 23.44 56.49
CA GLY A 136 10.02 24.61 56.68
C GLY A 136 10.29 25.77 55.75
N VAL A 137 10.94 25.53 54.60
CA VAL A 137 11.26 26.56 53.61
C VAL A 137 9.97 27.00 52.93
N ARG A 138 9.72 28.29 52.89
CA ARG A 138 8.56 28.87 52.17
C ARG A 138 8.79 28.82 50.70
N VAL A 139 8.36 27.72 50.08
CA VAL A 139 8.50 27.50 48.60
C VAL A 139 7.42 28.23 47.78
N GLY A 140 6.45 28.91 48.43
CA GLY A 140 5.35 29.58 47.74
C GLY A 140 5.79 30.60 46.66
N GLY A 141 6.80 31.43 47.01
CA GLY A 141 7.32 32.38 46.02
C GLY A 141 7.99 31.73 44.82
N LEU A 142 8.69 30.61 45.03
CA LEU A 142 9.26 29.81 43.95
C LEU A 142 8.18 29.21 43.06
N PHE A 143 7.10 28.67 43.65
CA PHE A 143 5.97 28.15 42.87
C PHE A 143 5.25 29.23 42.06
N THR A 144 5.12 30.44 42.61
CA THR A 144 4.53 31.58 41.85
C THR A 144 5.43 31.98 40.69
N ALA A 145 6.73 32.12 40.89
CA ALA A 145 7.68 32.44 39.85
C ALA A 145 7.74 31.36 38.76
N LEU A 146 7.79 30.07 39.18
CA LEU A 146 7.73 28.92 38.25
C LEU A 146 6.40 28.87 37.49
N GLY A 147 5.28 29.22 38.15
CA GLY A 147 3.95 29.25 37.52
C GLY A 147 3.91 30.28 36.40
N VAL A 148 4.35 31.51 36.66
CA VAL A 148 4.41 32.55 35.61
C VAL A 148 5.34 32.14 34.48
N THR A 149 6.55 31.65 34.79
CA THR A 149 7.51 31.18 33.78
C THR A 149 6.93 30.02 32.95
N SER A 150 6.22 29.08 33.59
CA SER A 150 5.59 27.96 32.92
C SER A 150 4.49 28.40 31.93
N VAL A 151 3.69 29.44 32.26
CA VAL A 151 2.72 29.99 31.34
C VAL A 151 3.41 30.61 30.11
N VAL A 152 4.47 31.37 30.31
CA VAL A 152 5.24 31.97 29.20
C VAL A 152 5.84 30.90 28.31
N ILE A 153 6.50 29.89 28.89
CA ILE A 153 7.07 28.75 28.15
C ILE A 153 5.95 27.97 27.46
N GLY A 154 4.83 27.73 28.12
CA GLY A 154 3.66 27.03 27.55
C GLY A 154 3.12 27.73 26.30
N LEU A 155 2.99 29.05 26.34
CA LEU A 155 2.56 29.85 25.18
C LEU A 155 3.60 29.79 24.02
N MET A 156 4.89 29.85 24.34
CA MET A 156 5.94 29.70 23.33
C MET A 156 5.96 28.31 22.67
N LEU A 157 5.68 27.27 23.42
CA LEU A 157 5.70 25.88 22.95
C LEU A 157 4.36 25.39 22.42
N GLN A 158 3.28 26.18 22.54
CA GLN A 158 1.92 25.77 22.21
C GLN A 158 1.80 25.12 20.82
N ASN A 159 2.36 25.71 19.78
CA ASN A 159 2.34 25.19 18.43
C ASN A 159 3.21 23.94 18.27
N SER A 160 4.38 23.91 18.92
CA SER A 160 5.29 22.77 18.85
C SER A 160 4.73 21.53 19.55
N VAL A 161 4.10 21.71 20.71
CA VAL A 161 3.44 20.61 21.44
C VAL A 161 2.27 20.06 20.63
N GLY A 162 1.47 20.92 20.00
CA GLY A 162 0.37 20.49 19.13
C GLY A 162 0.85 19.61 17.99
N GLN A 163 1.95 19.97 17.34
CA GLN A 163 2.56 19.17 16.26
C GLN A 163 3.05 17.81 16.74
N ILE A 164 3.69 17.76 17.91
CA ILE A 164 4.17 16.51 18.50
C ILE A 164 3.00 15.58 18.86
N VAL A 165 1.97 16.13 19.50
CA VAL A 165 0.77 15.37 19.88
C VAL A 165 0.06 14.81 18.65
N SER A 166 -0.12 15.63 17.61
CA SER A 166 -0.71 15.18 16.34
C SER A 166 0.11 14.05 15.70
N GLY A 167 1.45 14.17 15.71
CA GLY A 167 2.34 13.13 15.23
C GLY A 167 2.23 11.83 16.03
N LEU A 168 2.08 11.92 17.34
CA LEU A 168 1.84 10.75 18.19
C LEU A 168 0.49 10.07 17.89
N PHE A 169 -0.59 10.84 17.71
CA PHE A 169 -1.90 10.28 17.35
C PHE A 169 -1.84 9.50 16.04
N MET A 170 -1.12 9.98 15.04
CA MET A 170 -0.90 9.24 13.79
C MET A 170 -0.26 7.87 14.00
N LEU A 171 0.66 7.75 14.96
CA LEU A 171 1.28 6.47 15.30
C LEU A 171 0.34 5.53 16.07
N PHE A 172 -0.57 6.08 16.88
CA PHE A 172 -1.52 5.28 17.65
C PHE A 172 -2.68 4.76 16.79
N GLU A 173 -3.27 5.63 15.99
CA GLU A 173 -4.43 5.29 15.15
C GLU A 173 -4.05 4.44 13.96
N GLN A 174 -2.82 4.55 13.47
CA GLN A 174 -2.28 3.83 12.31
C GLN A 174 -3.23 3.86 11.11
N PRO A 175 -3.65 5.04 10.62
CA PRO A 175 -4.56 5.14 9.48
C PRO A 175 -3.93 4.59 8.19
N PHE A 176 -2.63 4.38 8.19
CA PHE A 176 -1.84 3.73 7.15
C PHE A 176 -0.71 2.88 7.74
N ARG A 177 -0.13 2.01 6.94
CA ARG A 177 1.05 1.18 7.27
C ARG A 177 2.17 1.39 6.25
N ILE A 178 3.39 0.99 6.62
CA ILE A 178 4.50 0.94 5.65
C ILE A 178 4.10 -0.04 4.54
N GLY A 179 4.24 0.43 3.30
CA GLY A 179 3.81 -0.28 2.11
C GLY A 179 2.47 0.17 1.53
N ASP A 180 1.61 0.86 2.30
CA ASP A 180 0.36 1.43 1.79
C ASP A 180 0.65 2.57 0.80
N TRP A 181 -0.26 2.78 -0.12
CA TRP A 181 -0.27 3.92 -1.03
C TRP A 181 -1.16 5.02 -0.49
N LEU A 182 -0.60 6.22 -0.41
CA LEU A 182 -1.34 7.42 -0.03
C LEU A 182 -1.49 8.38 -1.20
N ASP A 183 -2.66 9.01 -1.24
CA ASP A 183 -2.93 10.18 -2.07
C ASP A 183 -3.22 11.36 -1.15
N THR A 184 -2.32 12.33 -1.16
CA THR A 184 -2.35 13.55 -0.37
C THR A 184 -2.26 14.75 -1.30
N PRO A 185 -2.69 15.96 -0.91
CA PRO A 185 -2.54 17.15 -1.75
C PRO A 185 -1.09 17.47 -2.16
N ALA A 186 -0.12 17.02 -1.35
CA ALA A 186 1.30 17.27 -1.59
C ALA A 186 2.02 16.15 -2.34
N ALA A 187 1.53 14.91 -2.24
CA ALA A 187 2.21 13.75 -2.82
C ALA A 187 1.26 12.56 -2.99
N ARG A 188 1.46 11.82 -4.07
CA ARG A 188 0.86 10.50 -4.29
C ARG A 188 1.98 9.48 -4.42
N GLY A 189 1.97 8.45 -3.57
CA GLY A 189 3.02 7.45 -3.58
C GLY A 189 2.91 6.40 -2.48
N ARG A 190 3.91 5.51 -2.45
CA ARG A 190 4.00 4.42 -1.49
C ARG A 190 4.77 4.83 -0.25
N ILE A 191 4.25 4.50 0.92
CA ILE A 191 4.95 4.71 2.19
C ILE A 191 6.11 3.72 2.29
N VAL A 192 7.33 4.23 2.40
CA VAL A 192 8.56 3.43 2.59
C VAL A 192 9.05 3.46 4.02
N GLU A 193 8.78 4.55 4.73
CA GLU A 193 9.15 4.74 6.11
C GLU A 193 8.12 5.60 6.84
N ALA A 194 7.84 5.28 8.10
CA ALA A 194 7.00 6.09 8.97
C ALA A 194 7.63 6.12 10.37
N ASN A 195 7.95 7.30 10.84
CA ASN A 195 8.48 7.54 12.18
C ASN A 195 7.57 8.51 12.95
N TRP A 196 7.91 8.82 14.21
CA TRP A 196 7.10 9.68 15.07
C TRP A 196 6.96 11.12 14.57
N ARG A 197 7.87 11.58 13.68
CA ARG A 197 7.92 12.96 13.19
C ARG A 197 7.42 13.11 11.77
N SER A 198 7.68 12.15 10.90
CA SER A 198 7.41 12.26 9.47
C SER A 198 7.11 10.90 8.83
N VAL A 199 6.40 10.95 7.71
CA VAL A 199 6.18 9.83 6.80
C VAL A 199 6.96 10.09 5.52
N HIS A 200 7.66 9.09 5.04
CA HIS A 200 8.41 9.13 3.79
C HIS A 200 7.60 8.42 2.71
N ILE A 201 7.19 9.17 1.70
CA ILE A 201 6.36 8.72 0.60
C ILE A 201 7.21 8.66 -0.67
N GLN A 202 7.41 7.48 -1.21
CA GLN A 202 8.08 7.29 -2.49
C GLN A 202 7.13 7.63 -3.62
N THR A 203 7.43 8.69 -4.36
CA THR A 203 6.69 9.14 -5.54
C THR A 203 7.45 8.80 -6.81
N GLY A 204 6.82 9.00 -7.98
CA GLY A 204 7.50 8.84 -9.28
C GLY A 204 8.67 9.82 -9.52
N HIS A 205 8.76 10.90 -8.72
CA HIS A 205 9.79 11.94 -8.87
C HIS A 205 10.83 11.93 -7.75
N GLY A 206 10.70 11.04 -6.76
CA GLY A 206 11.63 10.95 -5.63
C GLY A 206 10.93 10.67 -4.31
N LEU A 207 11.64 10.91 -3.21
CA LEU A 207 11.15 10.68 -1.86
C LEU A 207 10.57 11.98 -1.28
N GLN A 208 9.26 12.00 -1.06
CA GLN A 208 8.56 13.10 -0.38
C GLN A 208 8.54 12.84 1.13
N ILE A 209 9.10 13.75 1.91
CA ILE A 209 9.09 13.69 3.38
C ILE A 209 8.00 14.63 3.89
N THR A 210 6.93 14.05 4.44
CA THR A 210 5.78 14.81 4.94
C THR A 210 5.73 14.73 6.47
N PRO A 211 5.75 15.87 7.19
CA PRO A 211 5.59 15.88 8.64
C PRO A 211 4.23 15.31 9.07
N ASN A 212 4.22 14.52 10.15
CA ASN A 212 2.97 13.93 10.67
C ASN A 212 1.94 15.00 11.08
N SER A 213 2.40 16.17 11.54
CA SER A 213 1.53 17.30 11.88
C SER A 213 0.77 17.84 10.67
N VAL A 214 1.34 17.77 9.47
CA VAL A 214 0.66 18.14 8.22
C VAL A 214 -0.39 17.09 7.87
N LEU A 215 -0.04 15.80 7.90
CA LEU A 215 -0.96 14.71 7.62
C LEU A 215 -2.14 14.65 8.61
N ALA A 216 -1.90 14.99 9.89
CA ALA A 216 -2.94 15.02 10.91
C ALA A 216 -3.99 16.12 10.72
N THR A 217 -3.66 17.17 9.97
CA THR A 217 -4.55 18.31 9.69
C THR A 217 -5.07 18.36 8.26
N THR A 218 -4.63 17.42 7.42
CA THR A 218 -4.97 17.36 5.99
C THR A 218 -5.70 16.07 5.67
N SER A 219 -6.74 16.14 4.87
CA SER A 219 -7.40 14.95 4.35
C SER A 219 -6.48 14.22 3.38
N PHE A 220 -6.44 12.91 3.47
CA PHE A 220 -5.74 12.05 2.53
C PHE A 220 -6.54 10.78 2.26
N THR A 221 -6.28 10.14 1.13
CA THR A 221 -6.89 8.86 0.78
C THR A 221 -5.84 7.75 0.89
N ASN A 222 -6.18 6.68 1.62
CA ASN A 222 -5.39 5.46 1.61
C ASN A 222 -5.88 4.56 0.47
N LEU A 223 -5.11 4.49 -0.62
CA LEU A 223 -5.46 3.75 -1.84
C LEU A 223 -5.30 2.23 -1.68
N SER A 224 -4.63 1.78 -0.61
CA SER A 224 -4.45 0.35 -0.30
C SER A 224 -5.55 -0.20 0.61
N ARG A 225 -6.47 0.63 1.09
CA ARG A 225 -7.55 0.22 2.01
C ARG A 225 -8.92 0.73 1.55
N PRO A 226 -9.96 -0.16 1.54
CA PRO A 226 -9.90 -1.59 1.84
C PRO A 226 -9.10 -2.36 0.78
N PRO A 227 -8.57 -3.57 1.10
CA PRO A 227 -7.86 -4.40 0.13
C PRO A 227 -8.72 -4.64 -1.12
N GLY A 228 -8.13 -4.46 -2.30
CA GLY A 228 -8.84 -4.58 -3.56
C GLY A 228 -9.82 -3.45 -3.87
N GLY A 229 -9.87 -2.38 -3.08
CA GLY A 229 -10.76 -1.24 -3.31
C GLY A 229 -10.25 -0.21 -4.33
N HIS A 230 -8.99 -0.33 -4.76
CA HIS A 230 -8.41 0.67 -5.66
C HIS A 230 -9.02 0.61 -7.05
N GLN A 231 -9.42 1.77 -7.55
CA GLN A 231 -10.01 1.95 -8.87
C GLN A 231 -9.41 3.18 -9.54
N LEU A 232 -9.13 3.05 -10.83
CA LEU A 232 -8.75 4.15 -11.70
C LEU A 232 -9.98 4.60 -12.50
N THR A 233 -10.32 5.88 -12.43
CA THR A 233 -11.38 6.47 -13.26
C THR A 233 -10.75 7.44 -14.24
N LEU A 234 -11.06 7.27 -15.51
CA LEU A 234 -10.59 8.13 -16.60
C LEU A 234 -11.78 8.70 -17.37
N THR A 235 -11.60 9.89 -17.91
CA THR A 235 -12.58 10.54 -18.80
C THR A 235 -12.12 10.42 -20.24
N ALA A 236 -13.03 10.03 -21.12
CA ALA A 236 -12.83 10.01 -22.56
C ALA A 236 -13.92 10.84 -23.24
N THR A 237 -13.53 11.63 -24.23
CA THR A 237 -14.45 12.48 -24.99
C THR A 237 -14.68 11.90 -26.40
N PHE A 238 -15.92 11.79 -26.80
CA PHE A 238 -16.30 11.30 -28.12
C PHE A 238 -17.12 12.37 -28.86
N SER A 239 -17.52 12.09 -30.10
CA SER A 239 -18.44 12.97 -30.79
C SER A 239 -19.85 12.83 -30.21
N GLU A 240 -20.61 13.93 -30.16
CA GLU A 240 -22.03 13.93 -29.80
C GLU A 240 -22.89 13.06 -30.73
N THR A 241 -22.41 12.79 -31.96
CA THR A 241 -23.06 11.92 -32.93
C THR A 241 -22.81 10.43 -32.71
N ASP A 242 -21.86 10.07 -31.85
CA ASP A 242 -21.54 8.68 -31.55
C ASP A 242 -22.60 8.07 -30.64
N PRO A 243 -23.16 6.89 -30.94
CA PRO A 243 -24.14 6.25 -30.07
C PRO A 243 -23.56 5.91 -28.69
N PRO A 244 -24.15 6.38 -27.56
CA PRO A 244 -23.60 6.20 -26.23
C PRO A 244 -23.37 4.73 -25.84
N ASP A 245 -24.29 3.83 -26.24
CA ASP A 245 -24.14 2.39 -25.90
C ASP A 245 -22.93 1.76 -26.61
N ARG A 246 -22.65 2.18 -27.85
CA ARG A 246 -21.45 1.71 -28.56
C ARG A 246 -20.17 2.22 -27.95
N VAL A 247 -20.15 3.51 -27.56
CA VAL A 247 -19.01 4.12 -26.84
C VAL A 247 -18.76 3.39 -25.50
N CYS A 248 -19.80 3.19 -24.69
CA CYS A 248 -19.67 2.47 -23.43
C CYS A 248 -19.23 1.01 -23.63
N ALA A 249 -19.70 0.34 -24.67
CA ALA A 249 -19.29 -1.03 -24.98
C ALA A 249 -17.81 -1.10 -25.39
N LEU A 250 -17.33 -0.17 -26.20
CA LEU A 250 -15.91 -0.03 -26.54
C LEU A 250 -15.05 0.22 -25.31
N LEU A 251 -15.41 1.22 -24.48
CA LEU A 251 -14.69 1.58 -23.28
C LEU A 251 -14.55 0.39 -22.32
N ARG A 252 -15.64 -0.34 -22.06
CA ARG A 252 -15.62 -1.55 -21.22
C ARG A 252 -14.73 -2.63 -21.80
N ARG A 253 -14.86 -2.93 -23.07
CA ARG A 253 -14.07 -3.97 -23.73
C ARG A 253 -12.57 -3.66 -23.69
N VAL A 254 -12.16 -2.43 -23.97
CA VAL A 254 -10.75 -2.01 -23.90
C VAL A 254 -10.25 -2.06 -22.46
N ALA A 255 -11.03 -1.58 -21.50
CA ALA A 255 -10.69 -1.60 -20.09
C ALA A 255 -10.59 -3.04 -19.51
N ASP A 256 -11.49 -3.94 -19.93
CA ASP A 256 -11.46 -5.34 -19.51
C ASP A 256 -10.26 -6.13 -20.10
N ALA A 257 -9.71 -5.65 -21.21
CA ALA A 257 -8.53 -6.26 -21.82
C ALA A 257 -7.20 -5.82 -21.21
N LEU A 258 -7.19 -4.83 -20.31
CA LEU A 258 -5.96 -4.32 -19.70
C LEU A 258 -5.23 -5.36 -18.85
N PRO A 259 -3.92 -5.55 -19.03
CA PRO A 259 -3.14 -6.52 -18.24
C PRO A 259 -3.05 -6.15 -16.75
N GLN A 260 -3.18 -4.85 -16.41
CA GLN A 260 -3.12 -4.34 -15.03
C GLN A 260 -4.46 -4.48 -14.29
N ARG A 261 -5.54 -4.83 -14.99
CA ARG A 261 -6.86 -5.02 -14.40
C ARG A 261 -6.85 -6.17 -13.40
N ARG A 262 -7.45 -5.96 -12.25
CA ARG A 262 -7.64 -7.04 -11.26
C ARG A 262 -8.59 -8.11 -11.85
N PRO A 263 -8.25 -9.41 -11.77
CA PRO A 263 -8.98 -10.48 -12.46
C PRO A 263 -10.48 -10.56 -12.13
N ASP A 264 -10.86 -10.24 -10.89
CA ASP A 264 -12.24 -10.26 -10.39
C ASP A 264 -13.01 -8.94 -10.62
N ALA A 265 -12.33 -7.88 -11.08
CA ALA A 265 -12.96 -6.60 -11.35
C ALA A 265 -13.56 -6.55 -12.76
N VAL A 266 -14.75 -5.99 -12.88
CA VAL A 266 -15.40 -5.68 -14.14
C VAL A 266 -15.31 -4.19 -14.37
N ALA A 267 -14.87 -3.79 -15.57
CA ALA A 267 -14.80 -2.39 -15.92
C ALA A 267 -16.21 -1.81 -16.11
N ALA A 268 -16.42 -0.60 -15.61
CA ALA A 268 -17.65 0.15 -15.80
C ALA A 268 -17.40 1.35 -16.72
N ALA A 269 -18.36 1.62 -17.62
CA ALA A 269 -18.34 2.81 -18.45
C ALA A 269 -19.72 3.43 -18.47
N VAL A 270 -19.79 4.73 -18.21
CA VAL A 270 -21.04 5.48 -18.12
C VAL A 270 -20.90 6.84 -18.81
N PRO A 271 -21.96 7.36 -19.44
CA PRO A 271 -21.99 8.75 -19.92
C PRO A 271 -21.91 9.71 -18.73
N ALA A 272 -21.10 10.77 -18.85
CA ALA A 272 -20.94 11.79 -17.81
C ALA A 272 -21.71 13.08 -18.14
N GLY A 273 -22.26 13.17 -19.34
CA GLY A 273 -22.96 14.33 -19.89
C GLY A 273 -22.21 14.95 -21.08
N GLY A 274 -22.93 15.52 -22.01
CA GLY A 274 -22.37 15.97 -23.29
C GLY A 274 -21.71 14.82 -24.04
N ALA A 275 -20.49 15.05 -24.48
CA ALA A 275 -19.68 14.05 -25.19
C ALA A 275 -18.70 13.29 -24.29
N GLU A 276 -18.78 13.47 -22.95
CA GLU A 276 -17.86 12.89 -21.99
C GLU A 276 -18.39 11.57 -21.43
N TYR A 277 -17.46 10.63 -21.21
CA TYR A 277 -17.72 9.31 -20.66
C TYR A 277 -16.68 8.99 -19.59
N HIS A 278 -17.12 8.42 -18.46
CA HIS A 278 -16.23 7.92 -17.43
C HIS A 278 -16.07 6.41 -17.57
N VAL A 279 -14.81 5.97 -17.58
CA VAL A 279 -14.45 4.55 -17.50
C VAL A 279 -13.74 4.30 -16.17
N THR A 280 -14.26 3.35 -15.39
CA THR A 280 -13.71 2.97 -14.07
C THR A 280 -13.21 1.54 -14.12
N ILE A 281 -11.98 1.34 -13.66
CA ILE A 281 -11.25 0.07 -13.76
C ILE A 281 -10.69 -0.27 -12.40
N GLY A 282 -11.01 -1.45 -11.87
CA GLY A 282 -10.35 -1.98 -10.67
C GLY A 282 -8.95 -2.48 -11.03
N LEU A 283 -7.91 -1.89 -10.44
CA LEU A 283 -6.52 -2.27 -10.69
C LEU A 283 -5.96 -3.15 -9.58
N THR A 284 -4.91 -3.90 -9.90
CA THR A 284 -4.22 -4.77 -8.95
C THR A 284 -3.47 -3.94 -7.91
N SER A 285 -2.87 -2.84 -8.32
CA SER A 285 -2.09 -1.95 -7.47
C SER A 285 -2.22 -0.50 -7.91
N PRO A 286 -2.20 0.47 -6.98
CA PRO A 286 -2.07 1.89 -7.33
C PRO A 286 -0.77 2.23 -8.09
N ALA A 287 0.25 1.38 -8.00
CA ALA A 287 1.48 1.51 -8.78
C ALA A 287 1.24 1.42 -10.29
N ASP A 288 0.18 0.70 -10.69
CA ASP A 288 -0.13 0.42 -12.08
C ASP A 288 -0.93 1.53 -12.77
N ASP A 289 -1.39 2.55 -12.03
CA ASP A 289 -2.26 3.61 -12.54
C ASP A 289 -1.73 4.25 -13.82
N SER A 290 -0.47 4.70 -13.81
CA SER A 290 0.13 5.37 -14.96
C SER A 290 0.27 4.45 -16.17
N ALA A 291 0.64 3.20 -15.93
CA ALA A 291 0.78 2.19 -17.00
C ALA A 291 -0.58 1.80 -17.57
N ALA A 292 -1.58 1.60 -16.71
CA ALA A 292 -2.94 1.29 -17.10
C ALA A 292 -3.57 2.44 -17.90
N GLN A 293 -3.40 3.69 -17.42
CA GLN A 293 -3.87 4.88 -18.14
C GLN A 293 -3.24 5.00 -19.53
N ALA A 294 -1.92 4.88 -19.62
CA ALA A 294 -1.21 4.99 -20.89
C ALA A 294 -1.66 3.89 -21.87
N THR A 295 -1.82 2.66 -21.39
CA THR A 295 -2.25 1.53 -22.21
C THR A 295 -3.71 1.69 -22.65
N LEU A 296 -4.62 2.08 -21.72
CA LEU A 296 -6.02 2.33 -22.03
C LEU A 296 -6.18 3.38 -23.12
N LEU A 297 -5.55 4.55 -22.96
CA LEU A 297 -5.67 5.64 -23.92
C LEU A 297 -5.12 5.25 -25.30
N ARG A 298 -4.01 4.52 -25.33
CA ARG A 298 -3.42 4.00 -26.57
C ARG A 298 -4.37 3.03 -27.27
N TRP A 299 -4.86 2.01 -26.57
CA TRP A 299 -5.75 1.01 -27.14
C TRP A 299 -7.13 1.58 -27.48
N LEU A 300 -7.62 2.54 -26.70
CA LEU A 300 -8.86 3.25 -27.01
C LEU A 300 -8.76 4.02 -28.33
N TRP A 301 -7.61 4.64 -28.59
CA TRP A 301 -7.37 5.35 -29.84
C TRP A 301 -7.53 4.43 -31.07
N TYR A 302 -6.96 3.24 -31.02
CA TYR A 302 -7.08 2.24 -32.08
C TYR A 302 -8.48 1.63 -32.13
N GLY A 303 -9.04 1.29 -31.00
CA GLY A 303 -10.35 0.66 -30.87
C GLY A 303 -11.49 1.57 -31.40
N ALA A 304 -11.45 2.85 -31.05
CA ALA A 304 -12.45 3.82 -31.55
C ALA A 304 -12.46 3.89 -33.07
N ARG A 305 -11.29 3.96 -33.69
CA ARG A 305 -11.16 4.01 -35.16
C ARG A 305 -11.64 2.74 -35.84
N ARG A 306 -11.31 1.57 -35.25
CA ARG A 306 -11.82 0.29 -35.77
C ARG A 306 -13.34 0.20 -35.72
N GLU A 307 -13.99 0.85 -34.77
CA GLU A 307 -15.46 0.87 -34.66
C GLU A 307 -16.13 2.06 -35.37
N GLY A 308 -15.36 2.94 -36.00
CA GLY A 308 -15.85 4.14 -36.60
C GLY A 308 -16.44 5.14 -35.62
N LEU A 309 -15.94 5.13 -34.37
CA LEU A 309 -16.25 6.10 -33.34
C LEU A 309 -15.21 7.23 -33.33
N ARG A 310 -15.65 8.43 -33.02
CA ARG A 310 -14.84 9.65 -33.14
C ARG A 310 -14.31 10.10 -31.79
N LEU A 311 -13.30 9.41 -31.31
CA LEU A 311 -12.58 9.84 -30.08
C LEU A 311 -11.97 11.23 -30.35
N ASP A 312 -12.21 12.17 -29.42
CA ASP A 312 -11.83 13.59 -29.54
C ASP A 312 -12.35 14.26 -30.81
N GLY A 313 -13.47 13.77 -31.39
CA GLY A 313 -14.07 14.28 -32.62
C GLY A 313 -13.30 13.95 -33.91
N ALA A 314 -12.18 13.19 -33.80
CA ALA A 314 -11.33 12.87 -34.94
C ALA A 314 -11.92 11.75 -35.82
N GLU A 315 -11.83 11.92 -37.12
CA GLU A 315 -12.20 10.91 -38.14
C GLU A 315 -10.97 10.03 -38.48
N ASP A 316 -11.23 8.78 -38.87
CA ASP A 316 -10.20 7.89 -39.42
C ASP A 316 -10.26 7.84 -40.93
N ASP A 317 -9.16 8.17 -41.57
CA ASP A 317 -9.02 8.23 -43.06
C ASP A 317 -8.12 7.11 -43.60
N ILE A 318 -7.75 6.12 -42.78
CA ILE A 318 -6.80 5.10 -43.21
C ILE A 318 -7.39 4.12 -44.23
N SER A 319 -8.67 3.83 -44.12
CA SER A 319 -9.36 2.82 -44.93
C SER A 319 -10.01 3.43 -46.19
N THR A 320 -9.17 3.93 -47.12
CA THR A 320 -9.65 4.45 -48.41
C THR A 320 -9.69 3.37 -49.48
N PRO A 321 -10.59 3.48 -50.48
CA PRO A 321 -10.67 2.50 -51.58
C PRO A 321 -9.32 2.24 -52.25
N GLU A 322 -8.55 3.28 -52.53
CA GLU A 322 -7.25 3.18 -53.21
C GLU A 322 -6.21 2.39 -52.38
N ARG A 323 -6.24 2.60 -51.07
CA ARG A 323 -5.38 1.84 -50.15
C ARG A 323 -5.82 0.39 -50.03
N ILE A 324 -7.12 0.13 -49.99
CA ILE A 324 -7.69 -1.23 -49.97
C ILE A 324 -7.32 -1.97 -51.27
N GLU A 325 -7.50 -1.37 -52.42
CA GLU A 325 -7.12 -1.98 -53.70
C GLU A 325 -5.62 -2.34 -53.75
N ARG A 326 -4.77 -1.43 -53.26
CA ARG A 326 -3.34 -1.67 -53.19
C ARG A 326 -3.02 -2.85 -52.25
N ALA A 327 -3.63 -2.90 -51.07
CA ALA A 327 -3.45 -3.97 -50.09
C ALA A 327 -3.95 -5.32 -50.62
N LEU A 328 -5.11 -5.34 -51.25
CA LEU A 328 -5.65 -6.52 -51.92
C LEU A 328 -4.67 -7.06 -52.96
N ARG A 329 -4.13 -6.19 -53.82
CA ARG A 329 -3.20 -6.57 -54.88
C ARG A 329 -1.86 -7.06 -54.34
N MET A 330 -1.30 -6.39 -53.34
CA MET A 330 0.08 -6.65 -52.87
C MET A 330 0.16 -7.78 -51.88
N VAL A 331 -0.87 -7.98 -51.04
CA VAL A 331 -0.83 -8.93 -49.92
C VAL A 331 -1.88 -10.04 -50.09
N VAL A 332 -3.15 -9.70 -50.29
CA VAL A 332 -4.21 -10.72 -50.25
C VAL A 332 -4.22 -11.56 -51.53
N ALA A 333 -4.04 -10.94 -52.72
CA ALA A 333 -4.05 -11.65 -53.98
C ALA A 333 -2.96 -12.72 -54.10
N PRO A 334 -1.71 -12.49 -53.70
CA PRO A 334 -0.69 -13.54 -53.62
C PRO A 334 -1.06 -14.64 -52.63
N ALA A 335 -1.55 -14.28 -51.43
CA ALA A 335 -1.88 -15.23 -50.35
C ALA A 335 -3.07 -16.15 -50.73
N LEU A 336 -4.09 -15.61 -51.38
CA LEU A 336 -5.32 -16.34 -51.73
C LEU A 336 -5.43 -16.66 -53.23
N ARG A 337 -4.38 -16.41 -54.03
CA ARG A 337 -4.35 -16.64 -55.49
C ARG A 337 -5.57 -16.01 -56.20
N LEU A 338 -5.84 -14.71 -55.88
CA LEU A 338 -6.99 -14.00 -56.39
C LEU A 338 -6.69 -13.37 -57.77
N GLY A 339 -7.61 -13.58 -58.72
CA GLY A 339 -7.60 -12.87 -60.01
C GLY A 339 -8.11 -11.42 -59.87
N PRO A 340 -7.91 -10.59 -60.94
CA PRO A 340 -8.40 -9.20 -60.92
C PRO A 340 -9.90 -9.04 -60.63
N PRO A 341 -10.81 -9.91 -61.16
CA PRO A 341 -12.24 -9.79 -60.83
C PRO A 341 -12.54 -10.07 -59.36
N ASP A 342 -11.86 -11.06 -58.72
CA ASP A 342 -12.03 -11.38 -57.31
C ASP A 342 -11.57 -10.21 -56.44
N GLN A 343 -10.42 -9.60 -56.78
CA GLN A 343 -9.90 -8.43 -56.06
C GLN A 343 -10.90 -7.27 -56.08
N GLN A 344 -11.45 -6.97 -57.26
CA GLN A 344 -12.43 -5.89 -57.40
C GLN A 344 -13.71 -6.13 -56.59
N ALA A 345 -14.17 -7.39 -56.54
CA ALA A 345 -15.33 -7.75 -55.73
C ALA A 345 -15.10 -7.58 -54.23
N LEU A 346 -13.87 -7.72 -53.74
CA LEU A 346 -13.53 -7.60 -52.32
C LEU A 346 -13.34 -6.14 -51.86
N VAL A 347 -13.15 -5.16 -52.73
CA VAL A 347 -12.86 -3.77 -52.33
C VAL A 347 -13.92 -3.21 -51.39
N SER A 348 -15.20 -3.47 -51.67
CA SER A 348 -16.31 -3.01 -50.82
C SER A 348 -16.52 -3.79 -49.52
N HIS A 349 -15.86 -4.93 -49.39
CA HIS A 349 -15.97 -5.87 -48.24
C HIS A 349 -14.70 -5.98 -47.42
N ALA A 350 -13.68 -5.22 -47.79
CA ALA A 350 -12.41 -5.17 -47.09
C ALA A 350 -12.24 -3.84 -46.38
N ARG A 351 -11.56 -3.89 -45.27
CA ARG A 351 -11.29 -2.70 -44.45
C ARG A 351 -9.88 -2.71 -43.90
N ILE A 352 -9.17 -1.57 -43.99
CA ILE A 352 -7.87 -1.41 -43.32
C ILE A 352 -8.10 -0.96 -41.91
N VAL A 353 -7.43 -1.65 -40.96
CA VAL A 353 -7.51 -1.39 -39.54
C VAL A 353 -6.12 -1.31 -38.94
N ARG A 354 -6.01 -0.71 -37.75
CA ARG A 354 -4.76 -0.66 -36.97
C ARG A 354 -4.98 -1.20 -35.59
N TYR A 355 -3.91 -1.81 -35.05
CA TYR A 355 -3.83 -2.29 -33.68
C TYR A 355 -2.61 -1.69 -33.00
N GLY A 356 -2.74 -1.34 -31.73
CA GLY A 356 -1.63 -0.83 -30.92
C GLY A 356 -0.73 -1.94 -30.40
N ALA A 357 0.48 -1.57 -30.01
CA ALA A 357 1.38 -2.50 -29.34
C ALA A 357 0.73 -3.16 -28.13
N ASP A 358 1.01 -4.44 -27.93
CA ASP A 358 0.48 -5.32 -26.89
C ASP A 358 -1.03 -5.62 -26.98
N GLU A 359 -1.75 -5.04 -27.93
CA GLU A 359 -3.17 -5.32 -28.16
C GLU A 359 -3.37 -6.72 -28.72
N ILE A 360 -4.39 -7.44 -28.26
CA ILE A 360 -4.73 -8.76 -28.78
C ILE A 360 -5.58 -8.59 -30.04
N VAL A 361 -5.06 -9.04 -31.17
CA VAL A 361 -5.72 -9.01 -32.47
C VAL A 361 -6.74 -10.15 -32.58
N GLU A 362 -6.38 -11.34 -32.15
CA GLU A 362 -7.26 -12.52 -32.09
C GLU A 362 -7.09 -13.27 -30.79
N HIS A 363 -8.19 -13.81 -30.26
CA HIS A 363 -8.20 -14.60 -29.04
C HIS A 363 -8.22 -16.10 -29.31
N ALA A 364 -7.43 -16.85 -28.58
CA ALA A 364 -7.51 -18.31 -28.50
C ALA A 364 -8.91 -18.77 -28.06
N GLY A 365 -9.36 -19.91 -28.56
CA GLY A 365 -10.66 -20.47 -28.20
C GLY A 365 -11.87 -19.79 -28.81
N ARG A 366 -11.71 -18.66 -29.51
CA ARG A 366 -12.79 -17.99 -30.24
C ARG A 366 -12.77 -18.37 -31.72
N VAL A 367 -13.95 -18.53 -32.31
CA VAL A 367 -14.12 -18.70 -33.77
C VAL A 367 -14.04 -17.34 -34.43
N PRO A 368 -13.05 -17.07 -35.27
CA PRO A 368 -12.96 -15.75 -35.93
C PRO A 368 -14.06 -15.57 -36.95
N GLU A 369 -14.55 -14.33 -37.07
CA GLU A 369 -15.59 -13.95 -38.06
C GLU A 369 -14.98 -13.39 -39.34
N LYS A 370 -13.69 -13.13 -39.35
CA LYS A 370 -12.96 -12.49 -40.46
C LYS A 370 -11.54 -13.09 -40.60
N MET A 371 -10.92 -12.91 -41.74
CA MET A 371 -9.49 -13.08 -41.91
C MET A 371 -8.79 -11.74 -41.88
N THR A 372 -7.65 -11.70 -41.24
CA THR A 372 -6.85 -10.50 -41.01
C THR A 372 -5.48 -10.67 -41.67
N PHE A 373 -5.20 -9.85 -42.68
CA PHE A 373 -3.93 -9.88 -43.46
C PHE A 373 -3.02 -8.76 -42.99
N LEU A 374 -1.82 -9.10 -42.56
CA LEU A 374 -0.85 -8.15 -41.99
C LEU A 374 -0.21 -7.35 -43.14
N LEU A 375 -0.48 -6.05 -43.16
CA LEU A 375 0.07 -5.12 -44.17
C LEU A 375 1.36 -4.48 -43.71
N ALA A 376 1.53 -4.28 -42.39
CA ALA A 376 2.73 -3.78 -41.76
C ALA A 376 2.73 -4.19 -40.30
N GLY A 377 3.91 -4.35 -39.72
CA GLY A 377 4.09 -4.82 -38.32
C GLY A 377 4.02 -6.33 -38.22
N GLY A 378 4.10 -6.83 -36.98
CA GLY A 378 4.08 -8.26 -36.68
C GLY A 378 3.31 -8.59 -35.43
N VAL A 379 2.88 -9.84 -35.31
CA VAL A 379 2.16 -10.36 -34.15
C VAL A 379 2.93 -11.54 -33.55
N ARG A 380 2.86 -11.66 -32.23
CA ARG A 380 3.35 -12.82 -31.49
C ARG A 380 2.17 -13.75 -31.22
N LEU A 381 2.37 -15.03 -31.49
CA LEU A 381 1.40 -16.06 -31.14
C LEU A 381 1.75 -16.65 -29.79
N THR A 382 0.76 -16.70 -28.89
CA THR A 382 0.91 -17.27 -27.54
C THR A 382 -0.22 -18.27 -27.27
N ALA A 383 0.10 -19.33 -26.53
CA ALA A 383 -0.90 -20.31 -26.11
C ALA A 383 -0.80 -20.55 -24.59
N THR A 384 -1.92 -20.91 -23.97
CA THR A 384 -1.93 -21.26 -22.55
C THR A 384 -1.68 -22.75 -22.39
N ALA A 385 -0.64 -23.12 -21.65
CA ALA A 385 -0.34 -24.49 -21.30
C ALA A 385 -1.30 -25.05 -20.23
N PRO A 386 -1.39 -26.37 -20.02
CA PRO A 386 -2.29 -27.00 -19.06
C PRO A 386 -2.03 -26.55 -17.60
N ASP A 387 -0.84 -26.10 -17.28
CA ASP A 387 -0.46 -25.54 -15.96
C ASP A 387 -0.87 -24.07 -15.79
N GLY A 388 -1.49 -23.45 -16.82
CA GLY A 388 -1.88 -22.05 -16.82
C GLY A 388 -0.79 -21.08 -17.26
N SER A 389 0.41 -21.54 -17.57
CA SER A 389 1.49 -20.68 -18.09
C SER A 389 1.24 -20.26 -19.53
N VAL A 390 1.64 -19.03 -19.89
CA VAL A 390 1.56 -18.53 -21.26
C VAL A 390 2.88 -18.80 -21.96
N VAL A 391 2.83 -19.59 -23.04
CA VAL A 391 4.00 -19.97 -23.83
C VAL A 391 4.00 -19.31 -25.21
N ALA A 392 5.16 -18.89 -25.69
CA ALA A 392 5.32 -18.35 -27.02
C ALA A 392 5.29 -19.50 -28.05
N VAL A 393 4.43 -19.36 -29.06
CA VAL A 393 4.30 -20.33 -30.16
C VAL A 393 5.14 -19.92 -31.37
N GLY A 394 5.22 -18.62 -31.65
CA GLY A 394 5.95 -18.06 -32.78
C GLY A 394 5.54 -16.63 -33.10
N GLY A 395 5.95 -16.12 -34.24
CA GLY A 395 5.59 -14.81 -34.75
C GLY A 395 5.05 -14.88 -36.18
N LEU A 396 4.27 -13.90 -36.55
CA LEU A 396 3.81 -13.66 -37.94
C LEU A 396 4.13 -12.23 -38.29
N ASP A 397 4.76 -12.05 -39.44
CA ASP A 397 5.19 -10.75 -39.97
C ASP A 397 4.32 -10.29 -41.15
N GLU A 398 4.66 -9.14 -41.70
CA GLU A 398 4.05 -8.58 -42.91
C GLU A 398 3.88 -9.63 -44.04
N GLY A 399 2.74 -9.61 -44.70
CA GLY A 399 2.35 -10.58 -45.74
C GLY A 399 1.71 -11.87 -45.19
N SER A 400 1.78 -12.10 -43.87
CA SER A 400 1.10 -13.22 -43.20
C SER A 400 -0.37 -12.88 -42.94
N PHE A 401 -1.16 -13.90 -42.59
CA PHE A 401 -2.56 -13.72 -42.26
C PHE A 401 -2.94 -14.50 -40.98
N LEU A 402 -3.96 -13.99 -40.32
CA LEU A 402 -4.64 -14.55 -39.14
C LEU A 402 -6.07 -14.97 -39.52
N GLY A 403 -6.76 -15.66 -38.62
CA GLY A 403 -8.16 -15.99 -38.75
C GLY A 403 -8.45 -17.04 -39.84
N VAL A 404 -7.48 -17.83 -40.28
CA VAL A 404 -7.70 -18.89 -41.30
C VAL A 404 -8.73 -19.92 -40.83
N THR A 405 -8.89 -20.14 -39.55
CA THR A 405 -9.91 -21.01 -38.95
C THR A 405 -11.34 -20.47 -39.09
N ALA A 406 -11.52 -19.20 -39.49
CA ALA A 406 -12.82 -18.64 -39.82
C ALA A 406 -13.51 -19.45 -40.94
N LEU A 407 -12.76 -19.88 -41.96
CA LEU A 407 -13.27 -20.63 -43.07
C LEU A 407 -13.79 -22.03 -42.71
N THR A 408 -13.17 -22.64 -41.68
CA THR A 408 -13.58 -23.97 -41.17
C THR A 408 -14.48 -23.87 -39.93
N ARG A 409 -14.81 -22.66 -39.47
CA ARG A 409 -15.56 -22.38 -38.23
C ARG A 409 -14.97 -23.07 -36.99
N GLN A 410 -13.66 -23.20 -36.96
CA GLN A 410 -12.92 -23.73 -35.83
C GLN A 410 -12.39 -22.59 -34.93
N PRO A 411 -12.29 -22.79 -33.62
CA PRO A 411 -11.71 -21.78 -32.75
C PRO A 411 -10.19 -21.59 -33.03
N ASN A 412 -9.72 -20.37 -32.81
CA ASN A 412 -8.29 -20.08 -32.86
C ASN A 412 -7.52 -20.88 -31.80
N LEU A 413 -6.31 -21.32 -32.18
CA LEU A 413 -5.48 -22.19 -31.34
C LEU A 413 -4.58 -21.39 -30.40
N ALA A 414 -4.33 -20.11 -30.72
CA ALA A 414 -3.43 -19.22 -29.99
C ALA A 414 -3.98 -17.81 -29.98
N ASP A 415 -3.61 -17.03 -28.99
CA ASP A 415 -3.77 -15.58 -29.00
C ASP A 415 -2.75 -14.97 -29.96
N ALA A 416 -3.18 -13.95 -30.71
CA ALA A 416 -2.30 -13.17 -31.56
C ALA A 416 -2.19 -11.76 -30.98
N GLN A 417 -1.01 -11.41 -30.45
CA GLN A 417 -0.72 -10.12 -29.82
C GLN A 417 0.17 -9.28 -30.71
N ALA A 418 -0.19 -8.03 -30.93
CA ALA A 418 0.62 -7.07 -31.69
C ALA A 418 1.93 -6.77 -30.95
N VAL A 419 3.08 -6.93 -31.61
CA VAL A 419 4.40 -6.64 -31.03
C VAL A 419 4.68 -5.14 -31.01
N ALA A 420 4.21 -4.45 -32.05
CA ALA A 420 4.26 -3.00 -32.23
C ALA A 420 2.95 -2.55 -32.87
N GLU A 421 2.88 -1.33 -33.43
CA GLU A 421 1.72 -0.95 -34.26
C GLU A 421 1.61 -1.93 -35.44
N VAL A 422 0.42 -2.48 -35.61
CA VAL A 422 0.08 -3.37 -36.72
C VAL A 422 -0.97 -2.69 -37.62
N THR A 423 -0.71 -2.64 -38.91
CA THR A 423 -1.71 -2.29 -39.92
C THR A 423 -2.12 -3.58 -40.63
N ALA A 424 -3.43 -3.81 -40.74
CA ALA A 424 -3.96 -5.02 -41.30
C ALA A 424 -5.16 -4.74 -42.21
N LEU A 425 -5.41 -5.61 -43.18
CA LEU A 425 -6.64 -5.66 -43.96
C LEU A 425 -7.53 -6.77 -43.43
N GLU A 426 -8.75 -6.44 -43.05
CA GLU A 426 -9.75 -7.39 -42.58
C GLU A 426 -10.78 -7.62 -43.70
N ILE A 427 -11.17 -8.88 -43.85
CA ILE A 427 -12.22 -9.30 -44.79
C ILE A 427 -13.11 -10.28 -44.02
N ASP A 428 -14.42 -10.02 -44.04
CA ASP A 428 -15.40 -10.87 -43.38
C ASP A 428 -15.44 -12.26 -44.03
N ARG A 429 -15.56 -13.28 -43.18
CA ARG A 429 -15.60 -14.70 -43.59
C ARG A 429 -16.58 -14.98 -44.71
N GLU A 430 -17.76 -14.37 -44.67
CA GLU A 430 -18.84 -14.63 -45.63
C GLU A 430 -18.40 -14.40 -47.07
N HIS A 431 -17.69 -13.29 -47.31
CA HIS A 431 -17.18 -12.95 -48.62
C HIS A 431 -16.00 -13.80 -49.09
N LEU A 432 -15.24 -14.36 -48.15
CA LEU A 432 -14.11 -15.24 -48.46
C LEU A 432 -14.54 -16.68 -48.73
N VAL A 433 -15.57 -17.18 -48.05
CA VAL A 433 -16.04 -18.56 -48.23
C VAL A 433 -16.46 -18.84 -49.66
N GLU A 434 -17.22 -17.92 -50.28
CA GLU A 434 -17.66 -18.06 -51.69
C GLU A 434 -16.46 -18.15 -52.63
N LEU A 435 -15.48 -17.24 -52.48
CA LEU A 435 -14.29 -17.19 -53.32
C LEU A 435 -13.37 -18.42 -53.15
N VAL A 436 -13.24 -18.93 -51.95
CA VAL A 436 -12.34 -20.03 -51.61
C VAL A 436 -12.96 -21.39 -51.99
N THR A 437 -14.32 -21.54 -51.86
CA THR A 437 -15.03 -22.78 -52.21
C THR A 437 -14.85 -23.14 -53.69
N GLY A 438 -14.75 -22.15 -54.59
CA GLY A 438 -14.47 -22.33 -56.00
C GLY A 438 -13.02 -22.73 -56.36
N LYS A 439 -12.11 -22.80 -55.36
CA LYS A 439 -10.66 -22.98 -55.56
C LYS A 439 -10.10 -24.15 -54.73
N PRO A 440 -10.20 -25.45 -55.19
CA PRO A 440 -9.81 -26.61 -54.43
C PRO A 440 -8.36 -26.62 -53.94
N LEU A 441 -7.41 -26.12 -54.75
CA LEU A 441 -6.01 -26.03 -54.39
C LEU A 441 -5.75 -25.04 -53.26
N LEU A 442 -6.50 -23.91 -53.24
CA LEU A 442 -6.41 -22.95 -52.18
C LEU A 442 -6.93 -23.51 -50.84
N LEU A 443 -8.03 -24.26 -50.88
CA LEU A 443 -8.57 -24.95 -49.69
C LEU A 443 -7.54 -25.93 -49.10
N GLN A 444 -6.82 -26.66 -49.93
CA GLN A 444 -5.78 -27.57 -49.50
C GLN A 444 -4.58 -26.84 -48.85
N ASP A 445 -4.15 -25.71 -49.44
CA ASP A 445 -3.08 -24.89 -48.89
C ASP A 445 -3.47 -24.27 -47.54
N LEU A 446 -4.69 -23.77 -47.40
CA LEU A 446 -5.21 -23.23 -46.14
C LEU A 446 -5.36 -24.29 -45.08
N GLY A 447 -5.84 -25.52 -45.46
CA GLY A 447 -5.86 -26.68 -44.57
C GLY A 447 -4.47 -27.01 -44.01
N ARG A 448 -3.46 -27.05 -44.90
CA ARG A 448 -2.08 -27.25 -44.48
C ARG A 448 -1.59 -26.19 -43.52
N THR A 449 -1.88 -24.93 -43.75
CA THR A 449 -1.51 -23.84 -42.82
C THR A 449 -2.17 -24.01 -41.44
N ILE A 450 -3.43 -24.47 -41.38
CA ILE A 450 -4.09 -24.77 -40.10
C ILE A 450 -3.35 -25.90 -39.37
N ASP A 451 -3.03 -26.98 -40.09
CA ASP A 451 -2.35 -28.14 -39.46
C ASP A 451 -0.92 -27.79 -39.01
N GLU A 452 -0.17 -27.02 -39.77
CA GLU A 452 1.12 -26.51 -39.38
C GLU A 452 1.05 -25.63 -38.10
N ARG A 453 0.10 -24.72 -38.03
CA ARG A 453 -0.10 -23.91 -36.82
C ARG A 453 -0.53 -24.75 -35.63
N ARG A 454 -1.39 -25.74 -35.83
CA ARG A 454 -1.79 -26.69 -34.78
C ARG A 454 -0.59 -27.47 -34.24
N ALA A 455 0.29 -27.95 -35.14
CA ALA A 455 1.49 -28.64 -34.76
C ALA A 455 2.49 -27.73 -34.00
N LEU A 456 2.58 -26.43 -34.36
CA LEU A 456 3.39 -25.45 -33.65
C LEU A 456 2.87 -25.23 -32.23
N VAL A 457 1.58 -25.00 -32.09
CA VAL A 457 0.94 -24.82 -30.76
C VAL A 457 1.14 -26.05 -29.90
N HIS A 458 0.89 -27.24 -30.45
CA HIS A 458 1.04 -28.49 -29.71
C HIS A 458 2.49 -28.66 -29.22
N ARG A 459 3.46 -28.42 -30.07
CA ARG A 459 4.89 -28.49 -29.68
C ARG A 459 5.26 -27.49 -28.59
N ALA A 460 4.79 -26.26 -28.72
CA ALA A 460 5.06 -25.21 -27.72
C ALA A 460 4.46 -25.52 -26.34
N VAL A 461 3.23 -26.07 -26.32
CA VAL A 461 2.52 -26.42 -25.07
C VAL A 461 3.06 -27.71 -24.43
N THR A 462 3.62 -28.65 -25.22
CA THR A 462 4.17 -29.90 -24.71
C THR A 462 5.69 -29.88 -24.46
N ALA A 463 6.39 -28.83 -24.90
CA ALA A 463 7.80 -28.64 -24.60
C ALA A 463 7.93 -28.33 -23.08
N GLU A 464 8.75 -29.13 -22.36
CA GLU A 464 9.12 -28.82 -20.98
C GLU A 464 9.75 -27.42 -20.91
N PRO A 465 9.39 -26.61 -19.90
CA PRO A 465 9.98 -25.30 -19.74
C PRO A 465 11.49 -25.43 -19.55
N THR A 466 12.28 -24.94 -20.51
CA THR A 466 13.74 -24.85 -20.38
C THR A 466 14.01 -23.95 -19.15
N PRO A 467 14.77 -24.46 -18.13
CA PRO A 467 15.03 -23.64 -16.95
C PRO A 467 15.78 -22.38 -17.39
N SER A 468 15.18 -21.23 -17.06
CA SER A 468 15.79 -19.92 -17.27
C SER A 468 17.16 -19.90 -16.59
N ARG A 469 18.23 -19.77 -17.38
CA ARG A 469 19.57 -19.47 -16.86
C ARG A 469 19.46 -18.14 -16.10
N GLU A 470 19.57 -18.19 -14.77
CA GLU A 470 19.82 -17.00 -13.96
C GLU A 470 21.09 -16.30 -14.53
N PRO A 471 21.05 -14.99 -14.70
CA PRO A 471 22.26 -14.24 -14.99
C PRO A 471 23.18 -14.35 -13.76
N VAL A 472 24.33 -15.02 -13.94
CA VAL A 472 25.42 -14.99 -12.98
C VAL A 472 25.84 -13.54 -12.79
N SER A 473 25.76 -13.10 -11.52
CA SER A 473 26.08 -11.80 -10.92
C SER A 473 27.29 -11.08 -11.46
#